data_b06562a515bb01fdd5b794180e984597
#
_entry.id   b06562a515bb01fdd5b794180e984597
#
_cell.length_a   1.000
_cell.length_b   1.000
_cell.length_c   1.000
_cell.angle_alpha   90.00
_cell.angle_beta   90.00
_cell.angle_gamma   90.00
#
_symmetry.space_group_name_H-M   'P 1'
#
loop_
_entity.id
_entity.type
_entity.pdbx_description
1 polymer ?
#
loop_
_entity_poly.entity_id
_entity_poly.type
_entity_poly.pdbx_seq_one_letter_code
_entity_poly.pdbx_strand_id
1 'polypeptide(L)'
;MIPSSLNLIILIFLMDNNTFLRRAKSVSYLNAISLREKLEVGHFLLLTKIVASKIQGKPLPNVKWLQTELQISFTKVKSIIENLESRGLIAKASDPNDKRRKFLDVTEKGQKYICDLNESIDAIGK
;
A
#
# COMPACT_ATOMS: atom_id res chain seq x y z
N MET A 1 22.98 4.70 -22.21
CA MET A 1 21.91 4.74 -21.20
C MET A 1 20.58 4.98 -21.86
N ILE A 2 19.62 4.09 -21.67
CA ILE A 2 18.30 4.20 -22.29
C ILE A 2 17.47 5.20 -21.47
N PRO A 3 16.86 6.23 -22.08
CA PRO A 3 15.99 7.16 -21.36
C PRO A 3 14.80 6.44 -20.71
N SER A 4 14.35 6.93 -19.56
CA SER A 4 13.22 6.35 -18.82
C SER A 4 11.95 6.27 -19.67
N SER A 5 11.70 7.28 -20.51
CA SER A 5 10.57 7.30 -21.42
C SER A 5 10.63 6.17 -22.45
N LEU A 6 11.82 5.85 -22.94
CA LEU A 6 12.02 4.77 -23.90
C LEU A 6 11.80 3.40 -23.24
N ASN A 7 12.25 3.23 -21.97
CA ASN A 7 12.00 2.02 -21.21
C ASN A 7 10.50 1.80 -21.00
N LEU A 8 9.75 2.86 -20.72
CA LEU A 8 8.31 2.79 -20.57
C LEU A 8 7.62 2.35 -21.86
N ILE A 9 8.05 2.89 -23.00
CA ILE A 9 7.53 2.52 -24.32
C ILE A 9 7.80 1.04 -24.61
N ILE A 10 9.01 0.55 -24.32
CA ILE A 10 9.38 -0.85 -24.49
C ILE A 10 8.50 -1.74 -23.62
N LEU A 11 8.27 -1.36 -22.35
CA LEU A 11 7.40 -2.10 -21.45
C LEU A 11 5.97 -2.18 -21.99
N ILE A 12 5.44 -1.09 -22.53
CA ILE A 12 4.10 -1.07 -23.12
C ILE A 12 4.02 -2.01 -24.33
N PHE A 13 5.04 -2.03 -25.18
CA PHE A 13 5.10 -2.94 -26.32
C PHE A 13 5.17 -4.41 -25.92
N LEU A 14 5.87 -4.72 -24.83
CA LEU A 14 6.01 -6.09 -24.33
C LEU A 14 4.78 -6.55 -23.56
N MET A 15 3.91 -5.63 -23.14
CA MET A 15 2.71 -5.96 -22.41
C MET A 15 1.58 -6.34 -23.36
N ASP A 16 0.85 -7.40 -22.99
CA ASP A 16 -0.43 -7.70 -23.57
C ASP A 16 -1.41 -6.51 -23.37
N ASN A 17 -2.13 -6.13 -24.42
CA ASN A 17 -3.07 -5.02 -24.39
C ASN A 17 -4.11 -5.19 -23.26
N ASN A 18 -4.59 -6.40 -23.05
CA ASN A 18 -5.57 -6.68 -21.98
C ASN A 18 -4.96 -6.45 -20.60
N THR A 19 -3.70 -6.85 -20.41
CA THR A 19 -2.98 -6.61 -19.15
C THR A 19 -2.77 -5.12 -18.90
N PHE A 20 -2.39 -4.38 -19.93
CA PHE A 20 -2.22 -2.94 -19.82
C PHE A 20 -3.53 -2.24 -19.44
N LEU A 21 -4.62 -2.53 -20.15
CA LEU A 21 -5.93 -1.94 -19.89
C LEU A 21 -6.44 -2.28 -18.48
N ARG A 22 -6.22 -3.51 -18.05
CA ARG A 22 -6.58 -3.97 -16.71
C ARG A 22 -5.86 -3.18 -15.64
N ARG A 23 -4.54 -2.98 -15.80
CA ARG A 23 -3.74 -2.19 -14.85
C ARG A 23 -4.15 -0.72 -14.85
N ALA A 24 -4.43 -0.16 -16.02
CA ALA A 24 -4.89 1.21 -16.14
C ALA A 24 -6.22 1.42 -15.41
N LYS A 25 -7.16 0.48 -15.55
CA LYS A 25 -8.44 0.51 -14.82
C LYS A 25 -8.24 0.40 -13.32
N SER A 26 -7.32 -0.44 -12.87
CA SER A 26 -7.00 -0.60 -11.45
C SER A 26 -6.46 0.70 -10.85
N VAL A 27 -5.57 1.39 -11.56
CA VAL A 27 -5.04 2.68 -11.12
C VAL A 27 -6.15 3.72 -11.07
N SER A 28 -7.01 3.79 -12.08
CA SER A 28 -8.15 4.71 -12.10
C SER A 28 -9.11 4.46 -10.95
N TYR A 29 -9.37 3.19 -10.64
CA TYR A 29 -10.22 2.81 -9.51
C TYR A 29 -9.64 3.25 -8.18
N LEU A 30 -8.33 3.02 -7.97
CA LEU A 30 -7.63 3.46 -6.75
C LEU A 30 -7.66 4.98 -6.62
N ASN A 31 -7.49 5.70 -7.72
CA ASN A 31 -7.58 7.15 -7.73
C ASN A 31 -8.98 7.63 -7.32
N ALA A 32 -10.03 7.00 -7.84
CA ALA A 32 -11.42 7.33 -7.50
C ALA A 32 -11.69 7.09 -6.01
N ILE A 33 -11.20 5.98 -5.45
CA ILE A 33 -11.32 5.69 -4.02
C ILE A 33 -10.55 6.73 -3.20
N SER A 34 -9.35 7.08 -3.62
CA SER A 34 -8.52 8.09 -2.96
C SER A 34 -9.27 9.43 -2.84
N LEU A 35 -9.91 9.87 -3.91
CA LEU A 35 -10.68 11.11 -3.93
C LEU A 35 -11.93 11.02 -3.04
N ARG A 36 -12.65 9.91 -3.12
CA ARG A 36 -13.88 9.70 -2.33
C ARG A 36 -13.60 9.63 -0.83
N GLU A 37 -12.57 8.91 -0.44
CA GLU A 37 -12.24 8.64 0.96
C GLU A 37 -11.21 9.61 1.52
N LYS A 38 -10.71 10.54 0.72
CA LYS A 38 -9.65 11.48 1.08
C LYS A 38 -8.39 10.78 1.55
N LEU A 39 -8.04 9.68 0.87
CA LEU A 39 -6.82 8.92 1.11
C LEU A 39 -5.85 9.13 -0.05
N GLU A 40 -4.59 9.30 0.26
CA GLU A 40 -3.53 9.35 -0.73
C GLU A 40 -3.07 7.93 -1.09
N VAL A 41 -2.41 7.80 -2.24
CA VAL A 41 -1.83 6.51 -2.67
C VAL A 41 -0.89 5.95 -1.60
N GLY A 42 -0.17 6.80 -0.88
CA GLY A 42 0.70 6.41 0.22
C GLY A 42 0.00 5.63 1.33
N HIS A 43 -1.28 5.92 1.60
CA HIS A 43 -2.07 5.18 2.58
C HIS A 43 -2.26 3.73 2.15
N PHE A 44 -2.60 3.51 0.88
CA PHE A 44 -2.78 2.16 0.33
C PHE A 44 -1.46 1.40 0.29
N LEU A 45 -0.37 2.06 -0.10
CA LEU A 45 0.96 1.46 -0.15
C LEU A 45 1.42 1.03 1.24
N LEU A 46 1.25 1.89 2.25
CA LEU A 46 1.65 1.59 3.62
C LEU A 46 0.85 0.40 4.16
N LEU A 47 -0.45 0.41 3.98
CA LEU A 47 -1.33 -0.67 4.42
C LEU A 47 -0.96 -1.99 3.71
N THR A 48 -0.69 -1.93 2.42
CA THR A 48 -0.26 -3.09 1.63
C THR A 48 1.06 -3.67 2.14
N LYS A 49 2.03 -2.82 2.51
CA LYS A 49 3.32 -3.28 3.06
C LYS A 49 3.14 -4.03 4.37
N ILE A 50 2.25 -3.55 5.24
CA ILE A 50 1.97 -4.22 6.51
C ILE A 50 1.33 -5.59 6.26
N VAL A 51 0.31 -5.63 5.42
CA VAL A 51 -0.41 -6.87 5.09
C VAL A 51 0.53 -7.87 4.43
N ALA A 52 1.35 -7.43 3.48
CA ALA A 52 2.31 -8.29 2.80
C ALA A 52 3.33 -8.91 3.76
N SER A 53 3.85 -8.12 4.71
CA SER A 53 4.76 -8.63 5.73
C SER A 53 4.10 -9.73 6.56
N LYS A 54 2.86 -9.52 6.95
CA LYS A 54 2.10 -10.48 7.75
C LYS A 54 1.85 -11.78 6.99
N ILE A 55 1.42 -11.69 5.74
CA ILE A 55 1.14 -12.85 4.89
C ILE A 55 2.42 -13.67 4.63
N GLN A 56 3.54 -12.99 4.43
CA GLN A 56 4.82 -13.62 4.14
C GLN A 56 5.53 -14.16 5.39
N GLY A 57 4.95 -13.97 6.58
CA GLY A 57 5.56 -14.39 7.82
C GLY A 57 6.82 -13.60 8.19
N LYS A 58 6.99 -12.42 7.62
CA LYS A 58 8.10 -11.52 7.93
C LYS A 58 7.79 -10.70 9.19
N PRO A 59 8.83 -10.15 9.86
CA PRO A 59 8.59 -9.26 10.99
C PRO A 59 7.72 -8.07 10.59
N LEU A 60 6.85 -7.65 11.51
CA LEU A 60 5.99 -6.49 11.28
C LEU A 60 6.84 -5.23 11.09
N PRO A 61 6.45 -4.33 10.18
CA PRO A 61 7.22 -3.13 9.90
C PRO A 61 7.15 -2.11 11.03
N ASN A 62 8.22 -1.32 11.16
CA ASN A 62 8.26 -0.14 12.01
C ASN A 62 8.26 1.12 11.14
N VAL A 63 8.14 2.28 11.80
CA VAL A 63 8.08 3.57 11.09
C VAL A 63 9.32 3.81 10.23
N LYS A 64 10.50 3.52 10.76
CA LYS A 64 11.77 3.74 10.05
C LYS A 64 11.85 2.89 8.78
N TRP A 65 11.47 1.63 8.87
CA TRP A 65 11.46 0.72 7.71
C TRP A 65 10.49 1.22 6.64
N LEU A 66 9.29 1.62 7.05
CA LEU A 66 8.29 2.16 6.13
C LEU A 66 8.75 3.44 5.46
N GLN A 67 9.42 4.32 6.21
CA GLN A 67 10.00 5.53 5.66
C GLN A 67 11.00 5.23 4.54
N THR A 68 11.86 4.25 4.76
CA THR A 68 12.85 3.82 3.78
C THR A 68 12.20 3.18 2.56
N GLU A 69 11.24 2.27 2.79
CA GLU A 69 10.55 1.56 1.70
C GLU A 69 9.72 2.48 0.83
N LEU A 70 9.01 3.41 1.42
CA LEU A 70 8.14 4.32 0.69
C LEU A 70 8.87 5.55 0.16
N GLN A 71 10.11 5.78 0.62
CA GLN A 71 10.95 6.93 0.21
C GLN A 71 10.24 8.27 0.44
N ILE A 72 9.59 8.40 1.58
CA ILE A 72 8.91 9.64 1.98
C ILE A 72 9.45 10.11 3.33
N SER A 73 9.15 11.35 3.71
CA SER A 73 9.63 11.93 4.95
C SER A 73 9.02 11.24 6.18
N PHE A 74 9.72 11.32 7.29
CA PHE A 74 9.23 10.83 8.58
C PHE A 74 7.88 11.46 8.94
N THR A 75 7.75 12.77 8.75
CA THR A 75 6.51 13.50 9.03
C THR A 75 5.35 12.96 8.21
N LYS A 76 5.60 12.66 6.92
CA LYS A 76 4.56 12.11 6.04
C LYS A 76 4.14 10.71 6.45
N VAL A 77 5.12 9.82 6.74
CA VAL A 77 4.83 8.47 7.23
C VAL A 77 3.99 8.53 8.50
N LYS A 78 4.41 9.37 9.44
CA LYS A 78 3.71 9.53 10.72
C LYS A 78 2.26 10.00 10.52
N SER A 79 2.06 10.96 9.62
CA SER A 79 0.73 11.46 9.28
C SER A 79 -0.16 10.35 8.71
N ILE A 80 0.37 9.54 7.80
CA ILE A 80 -0.35 8.41 7.21
C ILE A 80 -0.73 7.39 8.29
N ILE A 81 0.22 7.05 9.16
CA ILE A 81 -0.01 6.10 10.26
C ILE A 81 -1.12 6.59 11.18
N GLU A 82 -1.05 7.85 11.60
CA GLU A 82 -2.06 8.44 12.47
C GLU A 82 -3.47 8.40 11.83
N ASN A 83 -3.54 8.68 10.54
CA ASN A 83 -4.79 8.62 9.79
C ASN A 83 -5.35 7.20 9.75
N LEU A 84 -4.52 6.21 9.40
CA LEU A 84 -4.95 4.81 9.34
C LEU A 84 -5.34 4.27 10.71
N GLU A 85 -4.62 4.66 11.76
CA GLU A 85 -4.98 4.30 13.15
C GLU A 85 -6.35 4.89 13.53
N SER A 86 -6.59 6.15 13.20
CA SER A 86 -7.86 6.82 13.51
C SER A 86 -9.05 6.17 12.80
N ARG A 87 -8.80 5.55 11.64
CA ARG A 87 -9.82 4.79 10.91
C ARG A 87 -9.97 3.35 11.40
N GLY A 88 -9.14 2.94 12.34
CA GLY A 88 -9.18 1.59 12.89
C GLY A 88 -8.62 0.51 11.97
N LEU A 89 -7.83 0.89 10.96
CA LEU A 89 -7.29 -0.05 9.97
C LEU A 89 -5.97 -0.68 10.40
N ILE A 90 -5.19 0.04 11.21
CA ILE A 90 -3.93 -0.46 11.77
C ILE A 90 -3.86 -0.16 13.25
N ALA A 91 -2.96 -0.86 13.94
CA ALA A 91 -2.70 -0.65 15.37
C ALA A 91 -1.21 -0.83 15.64
N LYS A 92 -0.73 -0.16 16.69
CA LYS A 92 0.64 -0.35 17.16
C LYS A 92 0.72 -1.61 18.02
N ALA A 93 1.74 -2.41 17.77
CA ALA A 93 2.05 -3.60 18.56
C ALA A 93 3.42 -3.40 19.23
N SER A 94 3.54 -3.80 20.50
CA SER A 94 4.80 -3.70 21.21
C SER A 94 5.69 -4.90 20.89
N ASP A 95 7.00 -4.66 20.77
CA ASP A 95 7.98 -5.73 20.68
C ASP A 95 8.05 -6.44 22.04
N PRO A 96 7.86 -7.79 22.08
CA PRO A 96 7.97 -8.54 23.33
C PRO A 96 9.34 -8.41 24.00
N ASN A 97 10.40 -8.19 23.19
CA ASN A 97 11.77 -8.13 23.66
C ASN A 97 12.25 -6.71 23.99
N ASP A 98 11.57 -5.68 23.46
CA ASP A 98 11.94 -4.28 23.69
C ASP A 98 10.69 -3.40 23.61
N LYS A 99 10.21 -2.97 24.77
CA LYS A 99 9.00 -2.13 24.88
C LYS A 99 9.14 -0.75 24.22
N ARG A 100 10.37 -0.33 23.91
CA ARG A 100 10.61 0.93 23.20
C ARG A 100 10.31 0.82 21.71
N ARG A 101 10.37 -0.40 21.16
CA ARG A 101 10.09 -0.63 19.75
C ARG A 101 8.61 -0.84 19.56
N LYS A 102 8.05 -0.13 18.58
CA LYS A 102 6.66 -0.30 18.19
C LYS A 102 6.61 -0.78 16.74
N PHE A 103 5.89 -1.85 16.55
CA PHE A 103 5.57 -2.36 15.22
C PHE A 103 4.18 -1.94 14.83
N LEU A 104 3.90 -2.01 13.54
CA LEU A 104 2.58 -1.72 13.00
C LEU A 104 1.94 -3.01 12.52
N ASP A 105 0.73 -3.27 12.97
CA ASP A 105 -0.04 -4.43 12.56
C ASP A 105 -1.35 -3.98 11.93
N VAL A 106 -1.91 -4.82 11.08
CA VAL A 106 -3.21 -4.59 10.47
C VAL A 106 -4.30 -5.17 11.37
N THR A 107 -5.38 -4.43 11.57
CA THR A 107 -6.55 -4.91 12.31
C THR A 107 -7.41 -5.82 11.43
N GLU A 108 -8.38 -6.53 12.04
CA GLU A 108 -9.36 -7.30 11.25
C GLU A 108 -10.09 -6.40 10.25
N LYS A 109 -10.46 -5.19 10.68
CA LYS A 109 -11.09 -4.20 9.81
C LYS A 109 -10.17 -3.81 8.65
N GLY A 110 -8.88 -3.64 8.92
CA GLY A 110 -7.88 -3.32 7.90
C GLY A 110 -7.69 -4.46 6.91
N GLN A 111 -7.65 -5.71 7.38
CA GLN A 111 -7.56 -6.89 6.52
C GLN A 111 -8.78 -6.99 5.61
N LYS A 112 -9.96 -6.82 6.16
CA LYS A 112 -11.20 -6.85 5.39
C LYS A 112 -11.21 -5.74 4.33
N TYR A 113 -10.78 -4.54 4.71
CA TYR A 113 -10.71 -3.41 3.81
C TYR A 113 -9.82 -3.71 2.59
N ILE A 114 -8.64 -4.26 2.83
CA ILE A 114 -7.71 -4.62 1.76
C ILE A 114 -8.26 -5.76 0.90
N CYS A 115 -8.87 -6.77 1.51
CA CYS A 115 -9.49 -7.87 0.76
C CYS A 115 -10.61 -7.38 -0.14
N ASP A 116 -11.50 -6.54 0.38
CA ASP A 116 -12.61 -5.96 -0.38
C ASP A 116 -12.09 -5.09 -1.53
N LEU A 117 -11.03 -4.33 -1.29
CA LEU A 117 -10.40 -3.49 -2.29
C LEU A 117 -9.79 -4.36 -3.42
N ASN A 118 -9.08 -5.42 -3.06
CA ASN A 118 -8.48 -6.33 -4.03
C ASN A 118 -9.55 -7.03 -4.90
N GLU A 119 -10.63 -7.48 -4.28
CA GLU A 119 -11.74 -8.09 -5.01
C GLU A 119 -12.36 -7.10 -6.00
N SER A 120 -12.54 -5.85 -5.59
CA SER A 120 -13.08 -4.81 -6.45
C SER A 120 -12.16 -4.51 -7.63
N ILE A 121 -10.85 -4.46 -7.40
CA ILE A 121 -9.86 -4.24 -8.45
C ILE A 121 -9.85 -5.41 -9.44
N ASP A 122 -9.88 -6.64 -8.94
CA ASP A 122 -9.93 -7.84 -9.78
C ASP A 122 -11.18 -7.87 -10.64
N ALA A 123 -12.33 -7.49 -10.08
CA ALA A 123 -13.60 -7.43 -10.82
C ALA A 123 -13.54 -6.45 -11.99
N ILE A 124 -12.83 -5.33 -11.84
CA ILE A 124 -12.66 -4.34 -12.91
C ILE A 124 -11.88 -4.90 -14.09
N GLY A 125 -10.93 -5.81 -13.82
CA GLY A 125 -10.06 -6.38 -14.82
C GLY A 125 -10.64 -7.54 -15.64
N LYS A 126 -11.84 -7.99 -15.29
CA LYS A 126 -12.48 -9.13 -15.97
C LYS A 126 -13.38 -8.72 -17.11
#